data_a04de6c2a0816f01c3738b2ceb172778
#
_entry.id   a04de6c2a0816f01c3738b2ceb172778
#
_cell.length_a   1.000
_cell.length_b   1.000
_cell.length_c   1.000
_cell.angle_alpha   90.00
_cell.angle_beta   90.00
_cell.angle_gamma   90.00
#
_symmetry.space_group_name_H-M   'P 1'
#
loop_
_entity.id
_entity.type
_entity.pdbx_description
1 polymer ?
#
loop_
_entity_poly.entity_id
_entity_poly.type
_entity_poly.pdbx_seq_one_letter_code
_entity_poly.pdbx_strand_id
1 'polypeptide(L)'
;MSQFDNLELDDKVLDDVANFIIAYCNTQHEIMDDYLRKMNSLSSEWNDDETMGKVLHEVQVLTQSTNKIMDIIRFKYPQYFKKRAEEIRARTKPQI
;
A
#
# COMPACT_ATOMS: atom_id res chain seq x y z
N MET A 1 4.78 19.92 27.19
CA MET A 1 4.14 18.67 26.97
C MET A 1 3.70 18.53 25.51
N SER A 2 3.94 17.40 24.99
CA SER A 2 3.62 17.14 23.60
C SER A 2 2.18 16.73 23.47
N GLN A 3 1.53 17.14 22.40
CA GLN A 3 0.22 16.63 22.07
C GLN A 3 0.25 15.12 21.86
N PHE A 4 1.41 14.59 21.49
CA PHE A 4 1.56 13.16 21.29
C PHE A 4 1.39 12.34 22.57
N ASP A 5 1.69 12.97 23.71
CA ASP A 5 1.49 12.29 24.98
C ASP A 5 0.01 12.14 25.30
N ASN A 6 -0.79 13.10 24.84
CA ASN A 6 -2.25 13.04 25.01
C ASN A 6 -2.94 12.27 23.91
N LEU A 7 -2.32 12.25 22.74
CA LEU A 7 -2.77 11.35 21.70
C LEU A 7 -2.29 9.97 22.08
N GLU A 8 -2.83 9.46 23.14
CA GLU A 8 -2.53 8.11 23.43
C GLU A 8 -2.78 7.30 22.20
N LEU A 9 -1.71 6.74 21.71
CA LEU A 9 -1.80 5.83 20.61
C LEU A 9 -2.64 4.67 21.09
N ASP A 10 -3.92 4.83 20.91
CA ASP A 10 -4.88 3.78 21.17
C ASP A 10 -4.49 2.60 20.29
N ASP A 11 -4.39 1.44 20.92
CA ASP A 11 -4.07 0.22 20.21
C ASP A 11 -5.03 -0.03 19.05
N LYS A 12 -6.29 0.32 19.24
CA LYS A 12 -7.28 0.18 18.20
C LYS A 12 -6.99 1.09 17.01
N VAL A 13 -6.55 2.32 17.27
CA VAL A 13 -6.20 3.26 16.19
C VAL A 13 -5.04 2.70 15.38
N LEU A 14 -4.06 2.11 16.04
CA LEU A 14 -2.92 1.52 15.34
C LEU A 14 -3.35 0.34 14.47
N ASP A 15 -4.24 -0.50 14.97
CA ASP A 15 -4.78 -1.58 14.17
C ASP A 15 -5.58 -1.06 12.98
N ASP A 16 -6.37 -0.02 13.19
CA ASP A 16 -7.15 0.59 12.11
C ASP A 16 -6.25 1.19 11.04
N VAL A 17 -5.17 1.85 11.44
CA VAL A 17 -4.19 2.39 10.49
C VAL A 17 -3.54 1.26 9.70
N ALA A 18 -3.16 0.17 10.38
CA ALA A 18 -2.57 -0.98 9.70
C ALA A 18 -3.53 -1.56 8.65
N ASN A 19 -4.78 -1.73 9.03
CA ASN A 19 -5.79 -2.28 8.11
C ASN A 19 -6.07 -1.32 6.95
N PHE A 20 -6.05 -0.01 7.22
CA PHE A 20 -6.20 0.99 6.17
C PHE A 20 -5.05 0.91 5.16
N ILE A 21 -3.83 0.76 5.64
CA ILE A 21 -2.67 0.65 4.75
C ILE A 21 -2.81 -0.58 3.84
N ILE A 22 -3.22 -1.70 4.41
CA ILE A 22 -3.41 -2.93 3.64
C ILE A 22 -4.48 -2.71 2.56
N ALA A 23 -5.62 -2.14 2.94
CA ALA A 23 -6.72 -1.89 2.01
C ALA A 23 -6.30 -0.91 0.92
N TYR A 24 -5.60 0.16 1.29
CA TYR A 24 -5.11 1.14 0.34
C TYR A 24 -4.18 0.50 -0.69
N CYS A 25 -3.21 -0.28 -0.23
CA CYS A 25 -2.26 -0.93 -1.13
C CYS A 25 -2.95 -1.92 -2.06
N ASN A 26 -3.90 -2.68 -1.54
CA ASN A 26 -4.67 -3.62 -2.37
C ASN A 26 -5.47 -2.89 -3.45
N THR A 27 -6.09 -1.76 -3.09
CA THR A 27 -6.83 -0.94 -4.05
C THR A 27 -5.91 -0.37 -5.12
N GLN A 28 -4.72 0.09 -4.74
CA GLN A 28 -3.77 0.62 -5.70
C GLN A 28 -3.30 -0.46 -6.68
N HIS A 29 -3.08 -1.68 -6.20
CA HIS A 29 -2.74 -2.80 -7.08
C HIS A 29 -3.83 -3.06 -8.10
N GLU A 30 -5.08 -3.05 -7.67
CA GLU A 30 -6.21 -3.27 -8.59
C GLU A 30 -6.30 -2.16 -9.64
N ILE A 31 -6.09 -0.91 -9.24
CA ILE A 31 -6.11 0.21 -10.18
C ILE A 31 -4.98 0.10 -11.19
N MET A 32 -3.79 -0.26 -10.73
CA MET A 32 -2.64 -0.40 -11.63
C MET A 32 -2.86 -1.55 -12.61
N ASP A 33 -3.39 -2.66 -12.14
CA ASP A 33 -3.70 -3.80 -13.01
C ASP A 33 -4.75 -3.44 -14.06
N ASP A 34 -5.76 -2.68 -13.68
CA ASP A 34 -6.79 -2.20 -14.60
C ASP A 34 -6.20 -1.31 -15.68
N TYR A 35 -5.36 -0.37 -15.29
CA TYR A 35 -4.72 0.53 -16.25
C TYR A 35 -3.82 -0.23 -17.20
N LEU A 36 -3.09 -1.21 -16.70
CA LEU A 36 -2.20 -2.02 -17.54
C LEU A 36 -3.00 -2.85 -18.56
N ARG A 37 -4.12 -3.44 -18.13
CA ARG A 37 -5.00 -4.17 -19.04
C ARG A 37 -5.56 -3.27 -20.12
N LYS A 38 -6.00 -2.06 -19.76
CA LYS A 38 -6.51 -1.09 -20.70
C LYS A 38 -5.43 -0.65 -21.68
N MET A 39 -4.21 -0.45 -21.19
CA MET A 39 -3.10 -0.08 -22.04
C MET A 39 -2.77 -1.20 -23.02
N ASN A 40 -2.77 -2.44 -22.58
CA ASN A 40 -2.55 -3.59 -23.47
C ASN A 40 -3.65 -3.70 -24.52
N SER A 41 -4.89 -3.47 -24.14
CA SER A 41 -6.01 -3.48 -25.07
C SER A 41 -5.87 -2.39 -26.14
N LEU A 42 -5.50 -1.18 -25.72
CA LEU A 42 -5.29 -0.07 -26.65
C LEU A 42 -4.10 -0.34 -27.57
N SER A 43 -3.05 -0.96 -27.05
CA SER A 43 -1.86 -1.23 -27.88
C SER A 43 -2.16 -2.21 -29.00
N SER A 44 -3.12 -3.11 -28.82
CA SER A 44 -3.50 -4.07 -29.86
C SER A 44 -4.22 -3.41 -31.02
N GLU A 45 -4.77 -2.21 -30.82
CA GLU A 45 -5.49 -1.46 -31.83
C GLU A 45 -4.61 -0.39 -32.48
N TRP A 46 -3.41 -0.19 -31.98
CA TRP A 46 -2.52 0.86 -32.45
C TRP A 46 -1.71 0.37 -33.64
N ASN A 47 -1.60 1.21 -34.67
CA ASN A 47 -0.90 0.83 -35.89
C ASN A 47 0.61 1.07 -35.82
N ASP A 48 1.08 1.89 -34.90
CA ASP A 48 2.50 2.17 -34.72
C ASP A 48 3.04 1.30 -33.56
N ASP A 49 3.42 0.10 -33.92
CA ASP A 49 3.88 -0.87 -32.96
C ASP A 49 5.15 -0.45 -32.24
N GLU A 50 6.03 0.29 -32.92
CA GLU A 50 7.29 0.70 -32.34
C GLU A 50 7.07 1.71 -31.20
N THR A 51 6.32 2.77 -31.46
CA THR A 51 6.05 3.81 -30.47
C THR A 51 5.23 3.26 -29.32
N MET A 52 4.18 2.51 -29.62
CA MET A 52 3.32 1.94 -28.59
C MET A 52 4.07 0.90 -27.77
N GLY A 53 4.94 0.12 -28.41
CA GLY A 53 5.78 -0.84 -27.72
C GLY A 53 6.68 -0.18 -26.68
N LYS A 54 7.28 0.95 -27.02
CA LYS A 54 8.12 1.70 -26.07
C LYS A 54 7.31 2.26 -24.91
N VAL A 55 6.17 2.86 -25.21
CA VAL A 55 5.28 3.42 -24.17
C VAL A 55 4.80 2.32 -23.24
N LEU A 56 4.37 1.21 -23.80
CA LEU A 56 3.88 0.09 -23.00
C LEU A 56 4.98 -0.46 -22.11
N HIS A 57 6.20 -0.59 -22.63
CA HIS A 57 7.33 -1.05 -21.84
C HIS A 57 7.60 -0.13 -20.66
N GLU A 58 7.59 1.19 -20.89
CA GLU A 58 7.83 2.15 -19.80
C GLU A 58 6.72 2.10 -18.77
N VAL A 59 5.47 1.94 -19.21
CA VAL A 59 4.34 1.79 -18.28
C VAL A 59 4.48 0.52 -17.45
N GLN A 60 4.91 -0.57 -18.06
CA GLN A 60 5.15 -1.83 -17.34
C GLN A 60 6.24 -1.68 -16.30
N VAL A 61 7.34 -1.03 -16.65
CA VAL A 61 8.45 -0.78 -15.72
C VAL A 61 7.98 0.08 -14.55
N LEU A 62 7.24 1.14 -14.82
CA LEU A 62 6.71 2.01 -13.79
C LEU A 62 5.74 1.26 -12.88
N THR A 63 4.86 0.45 -13.46
CA THR A 63 3.91 -0.35 -12.70
C THR A 63 4.63 -1.33 -11.78
N GLN A 64 5.65 -2.02 -12.29
CA GLN A 64 6.43 -2.94 -11.48
C GLN A 64 7.12 -2.24 -10.33
N SER A 65 7.71 -1.06 -10.59
CA SER A 65 8.38 -0.28 -9.55
C SER A 65 7.40 0.18 -8.48
N THR A 66 6.23 0.66 -8.91
CA THR A 66 5.18 1.10 -8.00
C THR A 66 4.68 -0.06 -7.15
N ASN A 67 4.44 -1.20 -7.77
CA ASN A 67 3.99 -2.40 -7.05
C ASN A 67 5.02 -2.86 -6.02
N LYS A 68 6.31 -2.78 -6.34
CA LYS A 68 7.36 -3.10 -5.39
C LYS A 68 7.31 -2.22 -4.16
N ILE A 69 7.15 -0.91 -4.38
CA ILE A 69 7.05 0.05 -3.29
C ILE A 69 5.81 -0.25 -2.45
N MET A 70 4.69 -0.50 -3.11
CA MET A 70 3.45 -0.83 -2.42
C MET A 70 3.55 -2.10 -1.61
N ASP A 71 4.25 -3.11 -2.13
CA ASP A 71 4.46 -4.36 -1.40
C ASP A 71 5.28 -4.14 -0.15
N ILE A 72 6.32 -3.31 -0.23
CA ILE A 72 7.14 -2.98 0.93
C ILE A 72 6.31 -2.26 1.98
N ILE A 73 5.51 -1.27 1.58
CA ILE A 73 4.67 -0.51 2.49
C ILE A 73 3.64 -1.42 3.14
N ARG A 74 2.98 -2.26 2.33
CA ARG A 74 1.94 -3.15 2.79
C ARG A 74 2.47 -4.21 3.76
N PHE A 75 3.69 -4.67 3.54
CA PHE A 75 4.29 -5.69 4.38
C PHE A 75 4.86 -5.10 5.66
N LYS A 76 5.63 -4.02 5.53
CA LYS A 76 6.43 -3.49 6.63
C LYS A 76 5.62 -2.71 7.65
N TYR A 77 4.81 -1.77 7.19
CA TYR A 77 4.17 -0.83 8.11
C TYR A 77 3.00 -1.41 8.89
N PRO A 78 2.11 -2.21 8.30
CA PRO A 78 1.06 -2.84 9.10
C PRO A 78 1.61 -3.71 10.22
N GLN A 79 2.68 -4.46 9.96
CA GLN A 79 3.31 -5.27 11.01
C GLN A 79 3.85 -4.41 12.13
N TYR A 80 4.48 -3.30 11.78
CA TYR A 80 5.00 -2.37 12.77
C TYR A 80 3.89 -1.82 13.65
N PHE A 81 2.80 -1.36 13.04
CA PHE A 81 1.69 -0.79 13.79
C PHE A 81 0.98 -1.83 14.64
N LYS A 82 0.80 -3.03 14.13
CA LYS A 82 0.17 -4.10 14.90
C LYS A 82 1.02 -4.53 16.08
N LYS A 83 2.32 -4.60 15.88
CA LYS A 83 3.25 -4.91 16.96
C LYS A 83 3.20 -3.83 18.03
N ARG A 84 3.16 -2.58 17.63
CA ARG A 84 3.06 -1.48 18.56
C ARG A 84 1.76 -1.52 19.34
N ALA A 85 0.66 -1.87 18.68
CA ALA A 85 -0.63 -2.03 19.33
C ALA A 85 -0.58 -3.12 20.40
N GLU A 86 0.07 -4.23 20.10
CA GLU A 86 0.23 -5.31 21.07
C GLU A 86 1.06 -4.88 22.27
N GLU A 87 2.11 -4.11 22.04
CA GLU A 87 2.92 -3.57 23.13
C GLU A 87 2.10 -2.66 24.03
N ILE A 88 1.24 -1.83 23.46
CA ILE A 88 0.38 -0.96 24.25
C ILE A 88 -0.62 -1.76 25.05
N ARG A 89 -1.21 -2.78 24.47
CA ARG A 89 -2.13 -3.68 25.19
C ARG A 89 -1.46 -4.35 26.37
N ALA A 90 -0.23 -4.79 26.16
CA ALA A 90 0.53 -5.44 27.23
C ALA A 90 0.81 -4.49 28.40
N ARG A 91 1.07 -3.21 28.09
CA ARG A 91 1.33 -2.21 29.13
C ARG A 91 0.09 -1.80 29.87
N THR A 92 -1.04 -1.74 29.19
CA THR A 92 -2.28 -1.26 29.80
C THR A 92 -3.13 -2.37 30.39
N LYS A 93 -2.69 -3.60 30.22
CA LYS A 93 -3.39 -4.72 30.79
C LYS A 93 -3.41 -4.61 32.30
N PRO A 94 -4.59 -4.69 32.92
CA PRO A 94 -4.65 -4.55 34.38
C PRO A 94 -3.87 -5.66 35.06
N GLN A 95 -3.11 -5.23 36.00
CA GLN A 95 -2.40 -6.18 36.88
C GLN A 95 -3.29 -6.48 38.05
N ILE A 96 -3.70 -7.68 38.16
CA ILE A 96 -4.58 -8.09 39.22
C ILE A 96 -3.77 -8.82 40.27
#